data_69986dc2f5a4eb5c7eeebe4a8c62f782
#
_entry.id   69986dc2f5a4eb5c7eeebe4a8c62f782
#
_cell.length_a   1.000
_cell.length_b   1.000
_cell.length_c   1.000
_cell.angle_alpha   90.00
_cell.angle_beta   90.00
_cell.angle_gamma   90.00
#
_symmetry.space_group_name_H-M   'P 1'
#
loop_
_entity.id
_entity.type
_entity.pdbx_description
1 polymer ?
#
loop_
_entity_poly.entity_id
_entity_poly.type
_entity_poly.pdbx_seq_one_letter_code
_entity_poly.pdbx_strand_id
1 'polypeptide(L)'
;MINYMIDSENIGITWIPYLKENIKKSDRVFLFYTDKSPSIPCNELKTLASFISQIQTIYCHNETANALDFQLCSYLGYLIRGGSKSFYCILTNDKGFVAAVSFWKDKGIKICRSELLKKENLVLASSAASI
;
A
#
# COMPACT_ATOMS: atom_id res chain seq x y z
N MET A 1 -14.95 0.77 -5.46
CA MET A 1 -13.77 1.63 -5.26
C MET A 1 -12.89 1.03 -4.18
N ILE A 2 -11.60 0.93 -4.46
CA ILE A 2 -10.60 0.44 -3.51
C ILE A 2 -9.74 1.61 -3.05
N ASN A 3 -9.51 1.69 -1.75
CA ASN A 3 -8.52 2.59 -1.17
C ASN A 3 -7.26 1.78 -0.86
N TYR A 4 -6.21 2.00 -1.63
CA TYR A 4 -4.92 1.33 -1.43
C TYR A 4 -4.08 2.13 -0.43
N MET A 5 -3.63 1.46 0.61
CA MET A 5 -2.79 2.03 1.66
C MET A 5 -1.40 1.42 1.52
N ILE A 6 -0.42 2.23 1.14
CA ILE A 6 0.91 1.72 0.76
C ILE A 6 1.94 1.98 1.84
N ASP A 7 2.50 0.90 2.36
CA ASP A 7 3.61 0.93 3.32
C ASP A 7 4.94 0.91 2.56
N SER A 8 5.41 2.09 2.13
CA SER A 8 6.56 2.19 1.25
C SER A 8 7.89 1.85 1.92
N GLU A 9 8.00 1.93 3.24
CA GLU A 9 9.20 1.47 3.93
C GLU A 9 9.38 -0.03 3.81
N ASN A 10 8.28 -0.78 3.79
CA ASN A 10 8.29 -2.23 3.78
C ASN A 10 8.41 -2.81 2.37
N ILE A 11 7.60 -2.31 1.43
CA ILE A 11 7.54 -2.88 0.08
C ILE A 11 8.31 -2.10 -0.98
N GLY A 12 8.93 -0.98 -0.60
CA GLY A 12 9.72 -0.18 -1.54
C GLY A 12 8.85 0.40 -2.64
N ILE A 13 9.25 0.18 -3.89
CA ILE A 13 8.53 0.66 -5.08
C ILE A 13 7.75 -0.45 -5.79
N THR A 14 7.64 -1.64 -5.21
CA THR A 14 6.94 -2.78 -5.83
C THR A 14 5.46 -2.50 -6.08
N TRP A 15 4.90 -1.54 -5.36
CA TRP A 15 3.51 -1.14 -5.55
C TRP A 15 3.23 -0.51 -6.93
N ILE A 16 4.25 0.06 -7.58
CA ILE A 16 4.06 0.76 -8.85
C ILE A 16 3.62 -0.20 -9.97
N PRO A 17 4.37 -1.27 -10.28
CA PRO A 17 3.90 -2.23 -11.28
C PRO A 17 2.64 -2.96 -10.85
N TYR A 18 2.48 -3.23 -9.56
CA TYR A 18 1.26 -3.86 -9.05
C TYR A 18 0.03 -3.01 -9.33
N LEU A 19 0.07 -1.72 -9.03
CA LEU A 19 -1.07 -0.84 -9.25
C LEU A 19 -1.33 -0.62 -10.75
N LYS A 20 -0.29 -0.55 -11.56
CA LYS A 20 -0.47 -0.44 -13.02
C LYS A 20 -1.39 -1.54 -13.55
N GLU A 21 -1.22 -2.76 -13.05
CA GLU A 21 -2.00 -3.93 -13.50
C GLU A 21 -3.39 -4.00 -12.84
N ASN A 22 -3.58 -3.38 -11.68
CA ASN A 22 -4.76 -3.62 -10.86
C ASN A 22 -5.65 -2.39 -10.65
N ILE A 23 -5.13 -1.18 -10.80
CA ILE A 23 -5.86 0.03 -10.44
C ILE A 23 -6.98 0.33 -11.44
N LYS A 24 -8.12 0.77 -10.91
CA LYS A 24 -9.26 1.26 -11.70
C LYS A 24 -9.42 2.76 -11.46
N LYS A 25 -10.09 3.44 -12.38
CA LYS A 25 -10.23 4.91 -12.34
C LYS A 25 -10.87 5.44 -11.05
N SER A 26 -11.76 4.67 -10.43
CA SER A 26 -12.42 5.07 -9.19
C SER A 26 -11.58 4.82 -7.94
N ASP A 27 -10.47 4.11 -8.07
CA ASP A 27 -9.64 3.74 -6.93
C ASP A 27 -8.79 4.91 -6.46
N ARG A 28 -8.40 4.88 -5.19
CA ARG A 28 -7.54 5.88 -4.57
C ARG A 28 -6.30 5.21 -4.01
N VAL A 29 -5.20 5.94 -4.01
CA VAL A 29 -3.92 5.45 -3.50
C VAL A 29 -3.41 6.42 -2.44
N PHE A 30 -3.11 5.89 -1.26
CA PHE A 30 -2.53 6.64 -0.16
C PHE A 30 -1.12 6.10 0.08
N LEU A 31 -0.13 6.88 -0.33
CA LEU A 31 1.27 6.50 -0.23
C LEU A 31 1.87 7.04 1.06
N PHE A 32 2.09 6.15 2.01
CA PHE A 32 2.71 6.49 3.29
C PHE A 32 4.21 6.33 3.16
N TYR A 33 4.94 7.38 3.45
CA TYR A 33 6.39 7.37 3.30
C TYR A 33 7.07 8.14 4.43
N THR A 34 8.33 7.81 4.65
CA THR A 34 9.24 8.50 5.57
C THR A 34 10.55 8.79 4.84
N ASP A 35 11.49 9.39 5.54
CA ASP A 35 12.84 9.62 5.01
C ASP A 35 13.58 8.30 4.69
N LYS A 36 13.13 7.18 5.26
CA LYS A 36 13.69 5.85 5.00
C LYS A 36 13.10 5.16 3.79
N SER A 37 12.02 5.70 3.23
CA SER A 37 11.40 5.12 2.03
C SER A 37 12.31 5.33 0.82
N PRO A 38 12.36 4.38 -0.11
CA PRO A 38 13.22 4.52 -1.29
C PRO A 38 12.72 5.61 -2.22
N SER A 39 13.66 6.24 -2.92
CA SER A 39 13.34 7.17 -4.00
C SER A 39 12.72 6.41 -5.18
N ILE A 40 11.92 7.13 -5.96
CA ILE A 40 11.30 6.55 -7.15
C ILE A 40 12.22 6.81 -8.35
N PRO A 41 12.68 5.76 -9.05
CA PRO A 41 13.55 5.93 -10.21
C PRO A 41 12.83 6.63 -11.36
N CYS A 42 13.58 7.38 -12.16
CA CYS A 42 13.03 8.08 -13.33
C CYS A 42 12.34 7.17 -14.33
N ASN A 43 12.80 5.92 -14.45
CA ASN A 43 12.17 4.96 -15.38
C ASN A 43 10.77 4.53 -14.97
N GLU A 44 10.33 4.87 -13.75
CA GLU A 44 8.97 4.60 -13.28
C GLU A 44 7.99 5.75 -13.56
N LEU A 45 8.49 6.90 -14.05
CA LEU A 45 7.67 8.09 -14.21
C LEU A 45 6.50 7.90 -15.18
N LYS A 46 6.73 7.21 -16.31
CA LYS A 46 5.66 6.98 -17.29
C LYS A 46 4.55 6.09 -16.71
N THR A 47 4.94 5.08 -15.97
CA THR A 47 3.97 4.21 -15.30
C THR A 47 3.14 4.98 -14.29
N LEU A 48 3.81 5.77 -13.45
CA LEU A 48 3.13 6.61 -12.45
C LEU A 48 2.20 7.62 -13.09
N ALA A 49 2.60 8.23 -14.20
CA ALA A 49 1.80 9.27 -14.86
C ALA A 49 0.40 8.76 -15.22
N SER A 50 0.25 7.46 -15.49
CA SER A 50 -1.05 6.89 -15.86
C SER A 50 -2.08 6.92 -14.73
N PHE A 51 -1.65 6.99 -13.46
CA PHE A 51 -2.55 7.07 -12.32
C PHE A 51 -2.12 8.06 -11.24
N ILE A 52 -1.25 9.01 -11.60
CA ILE A 52 -0.70 9.99 -10.63
C ILE A 52 -1.79 10.81 -9.94
N SER A 53 -2.86 11.14 -10.67
CA SER A 53 -3.96 11.93 -10.10
C SER A 53 -4.73 11.21 -8.99
N GLN A 54 -4.57 9.90 -8.89
CA GLN A 54 -5.25 9.07 -7.89
C GLN A 54 -4.40 8.91 -6.62
N ILE A 55 -3.15 9.39 -6.63
CA ILE A 55 -2.21 9.22 -5.53
C ILE A 55 -2.22 10.44 -4.62
N GLN A 56 -2.41 10.19 -3.33
CA GLN A 56 -2.16 11.15 -2.27
C GLN A 56 -0.97 10.68 -1.47
N THR A 57 0.05 11.54 -1.33
CA THR A 57 1.23 11.21 -0.53
C THR A 57 1.04 11.68 0.90
N ILE A 58 1.46 10.85 1.85
CA ILE A 58 1.34 11.15 3.27
C ILE A 58 2.70 10.93 3.92
N TYR A 59 3.35 12.04 4.27
CA TYR A 59 4.61 11.99 4.99
C TYR A 59 4.37 11.56 6.43
N CYS A 60 5.13 10.56 6.88
CA CYS A 60 5.02 10.04 8.23
C CYS A 60 6.25 10.40 9.06
N HIS A 61 6.02 10.85 10.28
CA HIS A 61 7.09 11.06 11.24
C HIS A 61 7.73 9.71 11.58
N ASN A 62 9.04 9.67 11.75
CA ASN A 62 9.77 8.42 11.96
C ASN A 62 10.67 8.43 13.21
N GLU A 63 10.28 9.19 14.21
CA GLU A 63 11.07 9.39 15.44
C GLU A 63 11.03 8.17 16.38
N THR A 64 10.09 7.27 16.19
CA THR A 64 9.92 6.09 17.02
C THR A 64 9.84 4.83 16.17
N ALA A 65 10.06 3.66 16.80
CA ALA A 65 9.89 2.38 16.13
C ALA A 65 8.45 2.21 15.64
N ASN A 66 8.28 1.62 14.46
CA ASN A 66 6.98 1.35 13.84
C ASN A 66 6.14 2.61 13.63
N ALA A 67 6.81 3.77 13.47
CA ALA A 67 6.11 5.05 13.36
C ALA A 67 5.16 5.10 12.16
N LEU A 68 5.59 4.62 11.00
CA LEU A 68 4.74 4.58 9.81
C LEU A 68 3.53 3.69 10.05
N ASP A 69 3.72 2.54 10.67
CA ASP A 69 2.64 1.58 10.91
C ASP A 69 1.51 2.18 11.74
N PHE A 70 1.87 2.88 12.82
CA PHE A 70 0.88 3.55 13.67
C PHE A 70 0.14 4.66 12.92
N GLN A 71 0.86 5.44 12.12
CA GLN A 71 0.26 6.53 11.37
C GLN A 71 -0.63 6.03 10.24
N LEU A 72 -0.23 4.95 9.56
CA LEU A 72 -1.07 4.31 8.55
C LEU A 72 -2.36 3.80 9.18
N CYS A 73 -2.29 3.11 10.31
CA CYS A 73 -3.47 2.59 11.00
C CYS A 73 -4.38 3.72 11.49
N SER A 74 -3.80 4.82 11.98
CA SER A 74 -4.56 5.99 12.40
C SER A 74 -5.29 6.63 11.24
N TYR A 75 -4.63 6.79 10.12
CA TYR A 75 -5.22 7.37 8.92
C TYR A 75 -6.31 6.46 8.35
N LEU A 76 -6.10 5.16 8.39
CA LEU A 76 -7.10 4.17 7.98
C LEU A 76 -8.40 4.35 8.78
N GLY A 77 -8.28 4.49 10.10
CA GLY A 77 -9.45 4.74 10.96
C GLY A 77 -10.15 6.04 10.59
N TYR A 78 -9.40 7.07 10.30
CA TYR A 78 -9.93 8.36 9.85
C TYR A 78 -10.73 8.21 8.55
N LEU A 79 -10.21 7.48 7.57
CA LEU A 79 -10.90 7.24 6.30
C LEU A 79 -12.18 6.42 6.52
N ILE A 80 -12.11 5.39 7.33
CA ILE A 80 -13.28 4.54 7.63
C ILE A 80 -14.36 5.36 8.29
N ARG A 81 -14.00 6.25 9.21
CA ARG A 81 -14.95 7.13 9.89
C ARG A 81 -15.67 8.07 8.91
N GLY A 82 -15.03 8.42 7.82
CA GLY A 82 -15.63 9.24 6.75
C GLY A 82 -16.84 8.63 6.07
N GLY A 83 -17.20 7.40 6.43
CA GLY A 83 -18.48 6.81 6.02
C GLY A 83 -18.49 6.20 4.64
N SER A 84 -17.44 5.57 4.23
CA SER A 84 -17.37 5.02 2.90
C SER A 84 -17.76 3.54 2.88
N LYS A 85 -18.52 3.14 1.86
CA LYS A 85 -18.80 1.74 1.53
C LYS A 85 -17.65 1.15 0.69
N SER A 86 -16.49 1.75 0.78
CA SER A 86 -15.31 1.38 0.00
C SER A 86 -14.64 0.14 0.55
N PHE A 87 -13.82 -0.45 -0.29
CA PHE A 87 -12.92 -1.52 0.10
C PHE A 87 -11.55 -0.89 0.45
N TYR A 88 -10.86 -1.44 1.43
CA TYR A 88 -9.53 -0.99 1.85
C TYR A 88 -8.53 -2.11 1.66
N CYS A 89 -7.38 -1.79 1.07
CA CYS A 89 -6.33 -2.77 0.84
C CYS A 89 -4.99 -2.21 1.31
N ILE A 90 -4.41 -2.82 2.34
CA ILE A 90 -3.10 -2.43 2.83
C ILE A 90 -2.04 -3.22 2.05
N LEU A 91 -1.18 -2.52 1.31
CA LEU A 91 -0.09 -3.15 0.57
C LEU A 91 1.16 -3.14 1.45
N THR A 92 1.44 -4.28 2.04
CA THR A 92 2.57 -4.48 2.94
C THR A 92 2.84 -5.97 3.11
N ASN A 93 4.09 -6.31 3.31
CA ASN A 93 4.48 -7.68 3.67
C ASN A 93 4.56 -7.87 5.19
N ASP A 94 4.37 -6.80 5.96
CA ASP A 94 4.41 -6.86 7.42
C ASP A 94 3.14 -7.50 7.96
N LYS A 95 3.29 -8.66 8.61
CA LYS A 95 2.18 -9.41 9.18
C LYS A 95 1.57 -8.73 10.41
N GLY A 96 2.24 -7.74 10.99
CA GLY A 96 1.70 -6.95 12.08
C GLY A 96 0.39 -6.26 11.74
N PHE A 97 0.18 -5.92 10.48
CA PHE A 97 -1.08 -5.31 10.03
C PHE A 97 -2.28 -6.25 10.05
N VAL A 98 -2.06 -7.56 10.22
CA VAL A 98 -3.18 -8.52 10.36
C VAL A 98 -4.09 -8.14 11.51
N ALA A 99 -3.54 -7.62 12.60
CA ALA A 99 -4.33 -7.18 13.76
C ALA A 99 -5.30 -6.06 13.37
N ALA A 100 -4.82 -5.07 12.61
CA ALA A 100 -5.68 -3.97 12.15
C ALA A 100 -6.76 -4.47 11.19
N VAL A 101 -6.41 -5.37 10.28
CA VAL A 101 -7.36 -5.95 9.33
C VAL A 101 -8.46 -6.71 10.08
N SER A 102 -8.08 -7.55 11.03
CA SER A 102 -9.04 -8.33 11.82
C SER A 102 -9.97 -7.43 12.64
N PHE A 103 -9.41 -6.38 13.25
CA PHE A 103 -10.18 -5.42 14.03
C PHE A 103 -11.30 -4.79 13.20
N TRP A 104 -10.98 -4.33 12.01
CA TRP A 104 -11.96 -3.66 11.15
C TRP A 104 -12.93 -4.63 10.49
N LYS A 105 -12.48 -5.85 10.15
CA LYS A 105 -13.38 -6.89 9.65
C LYS A 105 -14.46 -7.23 10.66
N ASP A 106 -14.12 -7.30 11.92
CA ASP A 106 -15.08 -7.56 13.00
C ASP A 106 -16.15 -6.47 13.09
N LYS A 107 -15.87 -5.28 12.59
CA LYS A 107 -16.81 -4.16 12.54
C LYS A 107 -17.56 -4.07 11.20
N GLY A 108 -17.40 -5.06 10.35
CA GLY A 108 -18.11 -5.10 9.06
C GLY A 108 -17.45 -4.31 7.94
N ILE A 109 -16.20 -3.88 8.13
CA ILE A 109 -15.47 -3.15 7.10
C ILE A 109 -14.81 -4.13 6.13
N LYS A 110 -14.92 -3.84 4.83
CA LYS A 110 -14.27 -4.61 3.77
C LYS A 110 -12.82 -4.18 3.67
N ILE A 111 -11.92 -5.00 4.15
CA ILE A 111 -10.50 -4.69 4.24
C ILE A 111 -9.66 -5.95 4.07
N CYS A 112 -8.50 -5.81 3.43
CA CYS A 112 -7.53 -6.87 3.31
C CYS A 112 -6.11 -6.33 3.38
N ARG A 113 -5.17 -7.23 3.60
CA ARG A 113 -3.74 -6.97 3.44
C ARG A 113 -3.25 -7.80 2.26
N SER A 114 -2.52 -7.18 1.35
CA SER A 114 -1.92 -7.88 0.22
C SER A 114 -0.40 -7.78 0.30
N GLU A 115 0.25 -8.93 0.20
CA GLU A 115 1.71 -9.00 0.14
C GLU A 115 2.18 -8.77 -1.28
N LEU A 116 3.31 -8.06 -1.41
CA LEU A 116 3.97 -7.83 -2.68
C LEU A 116 5.39 -8.37 -2.60
N LEU A 117 5.74 -9.24 -3.53
CA LEU A 117 7.09 -9.74 -3.63
C LEU A 117 8.03 -8.62 -4.08
N LYS A 118 9.23 -8.56 -3.51
CA LYS A 118 10.27 -7.68 -4.02
C LYS A 118 10.64 -8.13 -5.43
N LYS A 119 11.15 -7.20 -6.26
CA LYS A 119 11.51 -7.48 -7.66
C LYS A 119 12.33 -8.75 -7.81
N GLU A 120 13.32 -8.95 -6.94
CA GLU A 120 14.17 -10.13 -6.94
C GLU A 120 13.37 -11.41 -6.69
N ASN A 121 12.44 -11.37 -5.74
CA ASN A 121 11.59 -12.50 -5.41
C ASN A 121 10.59 -12.81 -6.53
N LEU A 122 10.13 -11.79 -7.25
CA LEU A 122 9.27 -11.97 -8.42
C LEU A 122 10.00 -12.75 -9.52
N VAL A 123 11.27 -12.41 -9.77
CA VAL A 123 12.09 -13.12 -10.75
C VAL A 123 12.26 -14.58 -10.35
N LEU A 124 12.58 -14.85 -9.10
CA LEU A 124 12.73 -16.22 -8.58
C LEU A 124 11.40 -17.00 -8.66
N ALA A 125 10.30 -16.39 -8.31
CA ALA A 125 8.99 -17.02 -8.38
C ALA A 125 8.62 -17.36 -9.83
N SER A 126 8.87 -16.47 -10.78
CA SER A 126 8.64 -16.73 -12.20
C SER A 126 9.52 -17.87 -12.72
N SER A 127 10.78 -17.92 -12.32
CA SER A 127 11.69 -19.02 -12.68
C SER A 127 11.20 -20.36 -12.13
N ALA A 128 10.75 -20.37 -10.88
CA ALA A 128 10.19 -21.57 -10.26
C ALA A 128 8.92 -22.03 -10.94
N ALA A 129 8.07 -21.09 -11.33
CA ALA A 129 6.80 -21.41 -12.02
C ALA A 129 7.01 -21.95 -13.44
N SER A 130 8.12 -21.61 -14.07
CA SER A 130 8.42 -22.06 -15.44
C SER A 130 9.07 -23.45 -15.51
N ILE A 131 9.40 -24.03 -14.38
CA ILE A 131 9.93 -25.39 -14.30
C ILE A 131 8.78 -26.40 -14.27
#